data_dbc1307bf57d8ac35f69817fe9d8a668
#
_entry.id   dbc1307bf57d8ac35f69817fe9d8a668
#
_cell.length_a   1.000
_cell.length_b   1.000
_cell.length_c   1.000
_cell.angle_alpha   90.00
_cell.angle_beta   90.00
_cell.angle_gamma   90.00
#
_symmetry.space_group_name_H-M   'P 1'
#
loop_
_entity.id
_entity.type
_entity.pdbx_description
1 polymer ?
#
loop_
_entity_poly.entity_id
_entity_poly.type
_entity_poly.pdbx_seq_one_letter_code
_entity_poly.pdbx_strand_id
1 'polypeptide(L)'
;LRPRRQRQMCIRDRDRIKFSDNSLKGLEEKGFISIKKIKIDRNNSEQKFDQKINELSDVQSIALNQIKDQLVNKDVVLLDGVTSSGKTEIYIKLIEGYLKKGKQVLYLLPEISLTTQIIQKLKINFGNQISVFHSRYSLNERTDVWESIKKNKKTARLIVGARSSVFLPF
;
A
#
# COMPACT_ATOMS: atom_id res chain seq x y z
N LEU A 1 -31.87 -31.82 -2.21
CA LEU A 1 -30.43 -32.00 -1.92
C LEU A 1 -29.75 -30.66 -2.06
N ARG A 2 -29.40 -30.01 -0.92
CA ARG A 2 -28.63 -28.73 -0.93
C ARG A 2 -27.21 -29.05 -1.37
N PRO A 3 -26.61 -28.32 -2.33
CA PRO A 3 -25.22 -28.52 -2.72
C PRO A 3 -24.32 -28.32 -1.50
N ARG A 4 -23.45 -29.28 -1.22
CA ARG A 4 -22.41 -29.15 -0.18
C ARG A 4 -21.54 -27.97 -0.54
N ARG A 5 -21.47 -26.95 0.33
CA ARG A 5 -20.56 -25.84 0.18
C ARG A 5 -19.14 -26.39 0.08
N GLN A 6 -18.49 -26.19 -1.05
CA GLN A 6 -17.06 -26.50 -1.21
C GLN A 6 -16.30 -25.67 -0.18
N ARG A 7 -15.59 -26.34 0.73
CA ARG A 7 -14.69 -25.65 1.68
C ARG A 7 -13.40 -25.35 0.96
N GLN A 8 -13.07 -24.07 0.85
CA GLN A 8 -11.75 -23.62 0.39
C GLN A 8 -10.80 -23.63 1.57
N MET A 9 -9.71 -24.36 1.45
CA MET A 9 -8.63 -24.41 2.42
C MET A 9 -7.41 -23.68 1.86
N CYS A 10 -6.89 -22.68 2.59
CA CYS A 10 -5.70 -21.95 2.18
C CYS A 10 -4.41 -22.62 2.72
N ILE A 11 -3.25 -22.23 2.21
CA ILE A 11 -1.94 -22.77 2.63
C ILE A 11 -1.74 -22.64 4.16
N ARG A 12 -2.24 -21.55 4.76
CA ARG A 12 -2.14 -21.32 6.22
C ARG A 12 -2.91 -22.37 7.01
N ASP A 13 -4.04 -22.85 6.50
CA ASP A 13 -4.81 -23.90 7.14
C ASP A 13 -4.16 -25.28 6.92
N ARG A 14 -3.49 -25.48 5.78
CA ARG A 14 -2.70 -26.68 5.49
C ARG A 14 -1.57 -26.88 6.52
N ASP A 15 -0.86 -25.84 6.88
CA ASP A 15 0.23 -25.90 7.85
C ASP A 15 -0.27 -26.29 9.26
N ARG A 16 -1.50 -25.88 9.61
CA ARG A 16 -2.15 -26.28 10.87
C ARG A 16 -2.54 -27.76 10.90
N ILE A 17 -2.88 -28.34 9.77
CA ILE A 17 -3.41 -29.72 9.68
C ILE A 17 -2.29 -30.71 9.32
N LYS A 18 -1.05 -30.26 9.05
CA LYS A 18 0.13 -31.07 8.73
C LYS A 18 -0.06 -32.11 7.61
N PHE A 19 -0.71 -31.74 6.51
CA PHE A 19 -0.77 -32.58 5.33
C PHE A 19 0.55 -32.55 4.55
N SER A 20 1.00 -33.74 4.10
CA SER A 20 2.14 -33.84 3.19
C SER A 20 1.71 -33.47 1.75
N ASP A 21 2.65 -32.95 0.95
CA ASP A 21 2.39 -32.64 -0.46
C ASP A 21 2.02 -33.90 -1.26
N ASN A 22 2.54 -35.07 -0.89
CA ASN A 22 2.22 -36.34 -1.53
C ASN A 22 0.77 -36.77 -1.25
N SER A 23 0.27 -36.53 -0.04
CA SER A 23 -1.14 -36.81 0.30
C SER A 23 -2.10 -35.92 -0.48
N LEU A 24 -1.76 -34.66 -0.68
CA LEU A 24 -2.58 -33.74 -1.48
C LEU A 24 -2.61 -34.12 -2.96
N LYS A 25 -1.47 -34.51 -3.55
CA LYS A 25 -1.42 -35.01 -4.93
C LYS A 25 -2.25 -36.29 -5.10
N GLY A 26 -2.14 -37.24 -4.18
CA GLY A 26 -2.92 -38.48 -4.23
C GLY A 26 -4.43 -38.26 -4.11
N LEU A 27 -4.89 -37.21 -3.39
CA LEU A 27 -6.30 -36.83 -3.31
C LEU A 27 -6.76 -36.11 -4.60
N GLU A 28 -5.90 -35.34 -5.23
CA GLU A 28 -6.18 -34.69 -6.51
C GLU A 28 -6.30 -35.71 -7.65
N GLU A 29 -5.37 -36.67 -7.73
CA GLU A 29 -5.41 -37.77 -8.71
C GLU A 29 -6.68 -38.63 -8.57
N LYS A 30 -7.17 -38.82 -7.36
CA LYS A 30 -8.43 -39.53 -7.07
C LYS A 30 -9.68 -38.66 -7.27
N GLY A 31 -9.53 -37.39 -7.69
CA GLY A 31 -10.66 -36.49 -7.95
C GLY A 31 -11.40 -35.97 -6.72
N PHE A 32 -10.90 -36.19 -5.51
CA PHE A 32 -11.51 -35.67 -4.28
C PHE A 32 -11.31 -34.18 -4.04
N ILE A 33 -10.20 -33.63 -4.56
CA ILE A 33 -9.83 -32.21 -4.44
C ILE A 33 -9.32 -31.69 -5.78
N SER A 34 -9.31 -30.38 -5.93
CA SER A 34 -8.69 -29.67 -7.05
C SER A 34 -7.75 -28.60 -6.48
N ILE A 35 -6.48 -28.65 -6.87
CA ILE A 35 -5.45 -27.67 -6.43
C ILE A 35 -5.37 -26.55 -7.45
N LYS A 36 -5.74 -25.33 -7.05
CA LYS A 36 -5.60 -24.13 -7.86
C LYS A 36 -4.52 -23.20 -7.29
N LYS A 37 -3.51 -22.90 -8.09
CA LYS A 37 -2.54 -21.86 -7.74
C LYS A 37 -3.15 -20.49 -8.08
N ILE A 38 -3.61 -19.77 -7.06
CA ILE A 38 -4.16 -18.43 -7.22
C ILE A 38 -3.09 -17.43 -6.78
N LYS A 39 -2.72 -16.52 -7.68
CA LYS A 39 -1.87 -15.38 -7.32
C LYS A 39 -2.75 -14.38 -6.56
N ILE A 40 -2.69 -14.41 -5.23
CA ILE A 40 -3.43 -13.47 -4.39
C ILE A 40 -2.62 -12.18 -4.33
N ASP A 41 -3.16 -11.12 -4.93
CA ASP A 41 -2.64 -9.77 -4.73
C ASP A 41 -3.12 -9.29 -3.35
N ARG A 42 -2.30 -9.50 -2.33
CA ARG A 42 -2.64 -9.27 -0.92
C ARG A 42 -2.87 -7.79 -0.58
N ASN A 43 -2.51 -6.92 -1.50
CA ASN A 43 -2.66 -5.47 -1.35
C ASN A 43 -4.01 -4.93 -1.87
N ASN A 44 -4.82 -5.76 -2.51
CA ASN A 44 -6.13 -5.38 -3.06
C ASN A 44 -7.27 -5.82 -2.14
N SER A 45 -7.46 -5.15 -1.02
CA SER A 45 -8.79 -5.09 -0.41
C SER A 45 -9.59 -4.02 -1.18
N GLU A 46 -10.50 -4.44 -2.03
CA GLU A 46 -11.48 -3.58 -2.70
C GLU A 46 -12.46 -2.97 -1.67
N GLN A 47 -11.98 -2.03 -0.89
CA GLN A 47 -12.84 -1.13 -0.15
C GLN A 47 -13.04 0.11 -1.03
N LYS A 48 -14.26 0.36 -1.48
CA LYS A 48 -14.66 1.63 -2.07
C LYS A 48 -14.53 2.69 -0.98
N PHE A 49 -13.48 3.48 -1.06
CA PHE A 49 -13.31 4.64 -0.20
C PHE A 49 -13.95 5.84 -0.91
N ASP A 50 -14.96 6.44 -0.29
CA ASP A 50 -15.45 7.74 -0.71
C ASP A 50 -14.31 8.75 -0.58
N GLN A 51 -13.87 9.28 -1.72
CA GLN A 51 -12.77 10.25 -1.80
C GLN A 51 -13.26 11.62 -1.29
N LYS A 52 -13.18 11.85 0.01
CA LYS A 52 -13.27 13.20 0.58
C LYS A 52 -11.87 13.72 0.84
N ILE A 53 -11.30 14.39 -0.16
CA ILE A 53 -10.11 15.22 0.07
C ILE A 53 -10.58 16.47 0.78
N ASN A 54 -10.19 16.66 2.03
CA ASN A 54 -10.54 17.86 2.78
C ASN A 54 -9.97 19.10 2.08
N GLU A 55 -10.75 20.18 2.06
CA GLU A 55 -10.27 21.47 1.59
C GLU A 55 -9.18 22.00 2.54
N LEU A 56 -8.17 22.63 1.96
CA LEU A 56 -7.12 23.26 2.74
C LEU A 56 -7.60 24.60 3.29
N SER A 57 -7.17 24.96 4.50
CA SER A 57 -7.31 26.32 4.99
C SER A 57 -6.47 27.29 4.15
N ASP A 58 -6.75 28.59 4.26
CA ASP A 58 -6.00 29.63 3.53
C ASP A 58 -4.50 29.56 3.85
N VAL A 59 -4.15 29.37 5.12
CA VAL A 59 -2.74 29.24 5.56
C VAL A 59 -2.07 28.01 4.94
N GLN A 60 -2.76 26.89 4.91
CA GLN A 60 -2.25 25.67 4.29
C GLN A 60 -2.10 25.81 2.77
N SER A 61 -3.02 26.52 2.13
CA SER A 61 -2.98 26.80 0.68
C SER A 61 -1.79 27.70 0.32
N ILE A 62 -1.53 28.73 1.13
CA ILE A 62 -0.33 29.60 0.97
C ILE A 62 0.94 28.75 1.12
N ALA A 63 1.04 27.95 2.18
CA ALA A 63 2.21 27.09 2.41
C ALA A 63 2.42 26.08 1.27
N LEU A 64 1.33 25.47 0.76
CA LEU A 64 1.39 24.55 -0.39
C LEU A 64 1.95 25.24 -1.64
N ASN A 65 1.51 26.46 -1.94
CA ASN A 65 1.97 27.22 -3.10
C ASN A 65 3.45 27.59 -2.94
N GLN A 66 3.86 28.09 -1.77
CA GLN A 66 5.27 28.37 -1.48
C GLN A 66 6.18 27.14 -1.65
N ILE A 67 5.73 25.95 -1.20
CA ILE A 67 6.48 24.71 -1.41
C ILE A 67 6.63 24.42 -2.91
N LYS A 68 5.54 24.53 -3.68
CA LYS A 68 5.57 24.27 -5.13
C LYS A 68 6.52 25.22 -5.86
N ASP A 69 6.47 26.50 -5.51
CA ASP A 69 7.31 27.52 -6.12
C ASP A 69 8.79 27.29 -5.80
N GLN A 70 9.09 26.90 -4.56
CA GLN A 70 10.47 26.59 -4.18
C GLN A 70 10.98 25.32 -4.87
N LEU A 71 10.16 24.29 -5.03
CA LEU A 71 10.52 23.03 -5.71
C LEU A 71 10.78 23.20 -7.22
N VAL A 72 10.48 24.36 -7.82
CA VAL A 72 10.88 24.65 -9.21
C VAL A 72 12.41 24.81 -9.31
N ASN A 73 13.04 25.40 -8.29
CA ASN A 73 14.45 25.79 -8.33
C ASN A 73 15.31 25.08 -7.25
N LYS A 74 14.67 24.29 -6.38
CA LYS A 74 15.35 23.62 -5.26
C LYS A 74 14.93 22.15 -5.20
N ASP A 75 15.88 21.28 -4.95
CA ASP A 75 15.64 19.84 -4.78
C ASP A 75 15.04 19.51 -3.41
N VAL A 76 15.24 20.36 -2.40
CA VAL A 76 14.81 20.13 -1.02
C VAL A 76 14.11 21.38 -0.48
N VAL A 77 12.95 21.16 0.13
CA VAL A 77 12.19 22.18 0.85
C VAL A 77 11.83 21.68 2.23
N LEU A 78 12.08 22.49 3.25
CA LEU A 78 11.69 22.22 4.63
C LEU A 78 10.35 22.88 4.93
N LEU A 79 9.36 22.06 5.34
CA LEU A 79 8.10 22.55 5.91
C LEU A 79 8.19 22.45 7.43
N ASP A 80 8.46 23.57 8.08
CA ASP A 80 8.40 23.68 9.53
C ASP A 80 6.98 24.00 10.02
N GLY A 81 6.64 23.50 11.20
CA GLY A 81 5.32 23.73 11.79
C GLY A 81 5.11 22.87 13.03
N VAL A 82 4.31 23.38 13.95
CA VAL A 82 3.96 22.67 15.20
C VAL A 82 3.17 21.39 14.95
N THR A 83 3.13 20.52 15.93
CA THR A 83 2.29 19.31 15.90
C THR A 83 0.83 19.70 15.70
N SER A 84 0.09 18.92 14.92
CA SER A 84 -1.34 19.17 14.59
C SER A 84 -1.63 20.43 13.77
N SER A 85 -0.63 21.10 13.19
CA SER A 85 -0.83 22.24 12.27
C SER A 85 -1.42 21.87 10.90
N GLY A 86 -1.71 20.59 10.70
CA GLY A 86 -2.27 20.11 9.43
C GLY A 86 -1.26 19.86 8.32
N LYS A 87 0.04 19.69 8.62
CA LYS A 87 1.08 19.34 7.63
C LYS A 87 0.71 18.14 6.76
N THR A 88 0.03 17.17 7.35
CA THR A 88 -0.40 15.96 6.62
C THR A 88 -1.34 16.29 5.45
N GLU A 89 -2.23 17.29 5.60
CA GLU A 89 -3.12 17.72 4.51
C GLU A 89 -2.34 18.33 3.36
N ILE A 90 -1.32 19.12 3.67
CA ILE A 90 -0.42 19.70 2.66
C ILE A 90 0.32 18.58 1.92
N TYR A 91 0.84 17.57 2.64
CA TYR A 91 1.50 16.41 2.03
C TYR A 91 0.54 15.62 1.13
N ILE A 92 -0.71 15.40 1.56
CA ILE A 92 -1.72 14.71 0.73
C ILE A 92 -1.94 15.47 -0.58
N LYS A 93 -2.05 16.80 -0.54
CA LYS A 93 -2.21 17.64 -1.75
C LYS A 93 -0.98 17.63 -2.66
N LEU A 94 0.22 17.62 -2.09
CA LEU A 94 1.46 17.47 -2.86
C LEU A 94 1.51 16.11 -3.56
N ILE A 95 1.26 15.02 -2.82
CA ILE A 95 1.21 13.65 -3.34
C ILE A 95 0.20 13.56 -4.49
N GLU A 96 -1.02 14.07 -4.29
CA GLU A 96 -2.06 14.10 -5.33
C GLU A 96 -1.57 14.76 -6.62
N GLY A 97 -0.90 15.90 -6.48
CA GLY A 97 -0.35 16.64 -7.62
C GLY A 97 0.70 15.85 -8.40
N TYR A 98 1.59 15.13 -7.72
CA TYR A 98 2.60 14.30 -8.38
C TYR A 98 2.01 13.03 -8.99
N LEU A 99 1.06 12.39 -8.32
CA LEU A 99 0.36 11.22 -8.85
C LEU A 99 -0.43 11.54 -10.12
N LYS A 100 -1.09 12.71 -10.18
CA LYS A 100 -1.76 13.21 -11.40
C LYS A 100 -0.80 13.42 -12.57
N LYS A 101 0.46 13.79 -12.29
CA LYS A 101 1.52 13.89 -13.30
C LYS A 101 2.12 12.53 -13.69
N GLY A 102 1.59 11.42 -13.20
CA GLY A 102 2.07 10.06 -13.46
C GLY A 102 3.37 9.69 -12.75
N LYS A 103 3.84 10.48 -11.80
CA LYS A 103 5.04 10.19 -11.02
C LYS A 103 4.75 9.19 -9.90
N GLN A 104 5.79 8.46 -9.47
CA GLN A 104 5.77 7.70 -8.22
C GLN A 104 6.15 8.61 -7.06
N VAL A 105 5.58 8.34 -5.89
CA VAL A 105 5.86 9.11 -4.66
C VAL A 105 6.26 8.16 -3.55
N LEU A 106 7.35 8.48 -2.88
CA LEU A 106 7.78 7.81 -1.66
C LEU A 106 7.48 8.71 -0.46
N TYR A 107 6.60 8.25 0.43
CA TYR A 107 6.27 8.93 1.66
C TYR A 107 6.90 8.21 2.85
N LEU A 108 7.97 8.78 3.39
CA LEU A 108 8.71 8.19 4.49
C LEU A 108 8.18 8.67 5.84
N LEU A 109 7.96 7.74 6.74
CA LEU A 109 7.55 7.98 8.12
C LEU A 109 8.47 7.22 9.07
N PRO A 110 8.71 7.73 10.30
CA PRO A 110 9.27 6.92 11.36
C PRO A 110 8.43 5.66 11.58
N GLU A 111 9.06 4.52 11.93
CA GLU A 111 8.33 3.25 12.11
C GLU A 111 7.18 3.36 13.13
N ILE A 112 7.40 4.12 14.21
CA ILE A 112 6.38 4.41 15.23
C ILE A 112 5.20 5.23 14.71
N SER A 113 5.40 5.99 13.63
CA SER A 113 4.39 6.85 13.00
C SER A 113 3.62 6.14 11.88
N LEU A 114 4.04 4.94 11.48
CA LEU A 114 3.31 4.06 10.56
C LEU A 114 2.09 3.43 11.25
N THR A 115 1.25 4.27 11.81
CA THR A 115 0.04 3.85 12.52
C THR A 115 -1.07 3.48 11.53
N THR A 116 -1.99 2.65 12.00
CA THR A 116 -3.19 2.30 11.21
C THR A 116 -3.96 3.55 10.77
N GLN A 117 -4.00 4.59 11.60
CA GLN A 117 -4.70 5.83 11.31
C GLN A 117 -4.15 6.57 10.10
N ILE A 118 -2.82 6.77 10.00
CA ILE A 118 -2.21 7.46 8.86
C ILE A 118 -2.36 6.63 7.58
N ILE A 119 -2.21 5.31 7.67
CA ILE A 119 -2.40 4.40 6.54
C ILE A 119 -3.85 4.44 6.06
N GLN A 120 -4.83 4.40 6.96
CA GLN A 120 -6.25 4.52 6.61
C GLN A 120 -6.56 5.87 5.96
N LYS A 121 -6.06 6.96 6.52
CA LYS A 121 -6.24 8.31 5.95
C LYS A 121 -5.69 8.40 4.53
N LEU A 122 -4.52 7.84 4.28
CA LEU A 122 -3.94 7.80 2.95
C LEU A 122 -4.72 6.87 2.00
N LYS A 123 -5.21 5.72 2.49
CA LYS A 123 -6.05 4.80 1.70
C LYS A 123 -7.38 5.44 1.28
N ILE A 124 -8.00 6.24 2.15
CA ILE A 124 -9.22 6.99 1.83
C ILE A 124 -8.96 7.96 0.67
N ASN A 125 -7.80 8.65 0.67
CA ASN A 125 -7.48 9.64 -0.35
C ASN A 125 -6.98 9.04 -1.67
N PHE A 126 -6.21 7.93 -1.61
CA PHE A 126 -5.49 7.39 -2.78
C PHE A 126 -5.95 5.99 -3.20
N GLY A 127 -6.84 5.37 -2.44
CA GLY A 127 -7.42 4.06 -2.78
C GLY A 127 -6.36 2.99 -3.04
N ASN A 128 -6.48 2.34 -4.18
CA ASN A 128 -5.61 1.23 -4.59
C ASN A 128 -4.23 1.67 -5.14
N GLN A 129 -3.92 2.97 -5.16
CA GLN A 129 -2.63 3.46 -5.64
C GLN A 129 -1.52 3.39 -4.57
N ILE A 130 -1.88 3.05 -3.32
CA ILE A 130 -0.98 3.00 -2.18
C ILE A 130 -0.46 1.59 -1.93
N SER A 131 0.85 1.48 -1.73
CA SER A 131 1.52 0.32 -1.16
C SER A 131 2.23 0.70 0.13
N VAL A 132 2.12 -0.14 1.15
CA VAL A 132 2.81 0.06 2.42
C VAL A 132 4.03 -0.86 2.45
N PHE A 133 5.17 -0.36 2.96
CA PHE A 133 6.40 -1.12 3.10
C PHE A 133 7.00 -0.91 4.50
N HIS A 134 7.06 -1.96 5.28
CA HIS A 134 7.65 -1.91 6.62
C HIS A 134 8.31 -3.24 7.02
N SER A 135 9.12 -3.20 8.08
CA SER A 135 9.91 -4.33 8.56
C SER A 135 9.08 -5.56 8.98
N ARG A 136 7.82 -5.38 9.38
CA ARG A 136 6.91 -6.46 9.79
C ARG A 136 6.35 -7.30 8.64
N TYR A 137 6.56 -6.86 7.40
CA TYR A 137 6.15 -7.64 6.23
C TYR A 137 7.06 -8.86 6.06
N SER A 138 6.44 -9.98 5.70
CA SER A 138 7.18 -11.19 5.29
C SER A 138 8.04 -10.90 4.06
N LEU A 139 9.04 -11.72 3.82
CA LEU A 139 9.91 -11.58 2.66
C LEU A 139 9.11 -11.56 1.34
N ASN A 140 8.08 -12.41 1.23
CA ASN A 140 7.23 -12.48 0.04
C ASN A 140 6.44 -11.18 -0.19
N GLU A 141 5.86 -10.60 0.87
CA GLU A 141 5.14 -9.32 0.77
C GLU A 141 6.08 -8.18 0.36
N ARG A 142 7.29 -8.17 0.88
CA ARG A 142 8.32 -7.19 0.52
C ARG A 142 8.73 -7.33 -0.94
N THR A 143 8.90 -8.56 -1.42
CA THR A 143 9.20 -8.85 -2.83
C THR A 143 8.05 -8.42 -3.74
N ASP A 144 6.80 -8.67 -3.37
CA ASP A 144 5.63 -8.26 -4.14
C ASP A 144 5.55 -6.73 -4.30
N VAL A 145 5.85 -5.98 -3.23
CA VAL A 145 5.92 -4.51 -3.28
C VAL A 145 7.07 -4.08 -4.19
N TRP A 146 8.26 -4.65 -4.02
CA TRP A 146 9.44 -4.33 -4.82
C TRP A 146 9.20 -4.55 -6.32
N GLU A 147 8.65 -5.69 -6.71
CA GLU A 147 8.28 -5.98 -8.10
C GLU A 147 7.20 -5.02 -8.64
N SER A 148 6.25 -4.65 -7.80
CA SER A 148 5.18 -3.74 -8.20
C SER A 148 5.70 -2.34 -8.50
N ILE A 149 6.69 -1.87 -7.74
CA ILE A 149 7.37 -0.59 -7.96
C ILE A 149 8.18 -0.67 -9.27
N LYS A 150 9.05 -1.69 -9.41
CA LYS A 150 9.87 -1.89 -10.60
C LYS A 150 9.05 -1.97 -11.90
N LYS A 151 7.87 -2.60 -11.84
CA LYS A 151 6.94 -2.72 -12.97
C LYS A 151 6.02 -1.49 -13.14
N ASN A 152 6.19 -0.44 -12.33
CA ASN A 152 5.39 0.78 -12.33
C ASN A 152 3.87 0.50 -12.32
N LYS A 153 3.44 -0.47 -11.49
CA LYS A 153 2.02 -0.82 -11.40
C LYS A 153 1.21 0.31 -10.79
N LYS A 154 -0.05 0.44 -11.21
CA LYS A 154 -0.99 1.44 -10.66
C LYS A 154 -1.15 1.32 -9.13
N THR A 155 -1.00 0.12 -8.57
CA THR A 155 -1.08 -0.17 -7.13
C THR A 155 0.17 0.24 -6.34
N ALA A 156 1.24 0.67 -7.00
CA ALA A 156 2.50 1.08 -6.40
C ALA A 156 2.93 2.49 -6.87
N ARG A 157 1.97 3.41 -6.94
CA ARG A 157 2.23 4.81 -7.26
C ARG A 157 2.61 5.64 -6.04
N LEU A 158 1.95 5.38 -4.90
CA LEU A 158 2.30 5.94 -3.60
C LEU A 158 2.84 4.83 -2.71
N ILE A 159 4.09 4.93 -2.33
CA ILE A 159 4.73 4.01 -1.40
C ILE A 159 4.86 4.72 -0.06
N VAL A 160 4.33 4.09 0.99
CA VAL A 160 4.45 4.57 2.37
C VAL A 160 5.31 3.59 3.14
N GLY A 161 6.38 4.09 3.75
CA GLY A 161 7.27 3.19 4.45
C GLY A 161 8.21 3.86 5.45
N ALA A 162 8.97 3.02 6.15
CA ALA A 162 10.04 3.45 7.05
C ALA A 162 11.31 3.81 6.25
N ARG A 163 12.38 4.19 6.96
CA ARG A 163 13.67 4.58 6.35
C ARG A 163 14.22 3.56 5.35
N SER A 164 14.05 2.27 5.61
CA SER A 164 14.48 1.20 4.71
C SER A 164 13.82 1.22 3.33
N SER A 165 12.70 1.92 3.18
CA SER A 165 12.00 2.06 1.91
C SER A 165 12.76 2.91 0.87
N VAL A 166 13.80 3.64 1.29
CA VAL A 166 14.71 4.37 0.39
C VAL A 166 15.42 3.44 -0.61
N PHE A 167 15.63 2.18 -0.24
CA PHE A 167 16.30 1.20 -1.11
C PHE A 167 15.38 0.50 -2.11
N LEU A 168 14.14 0.94 -2.25
CA LEU A 168 13.21 0.41 -3.24
C LEU A 168 13.55 0.92 -4.65
N PRO A 169 13.21 0.18 -5.72
CA PRO A 169 13.61 0.48 -7.10
C PRO A 169 12.64 1.49 -7.76
N PHE A 170 12.82 2.77 -7.45
CA PHE A 170 12.06 3.88 -8.06
C PHE A 170 12.60 4.23 -9.43
#